data_febd0b4c6b96a8e1fab8c58dec1eb871
#
_entry.id   febd0b4c6b96a8e1fab8c58dec1eb871
#
_cell.length_a   1.000
_cell.length_b   1.000
_cell.length_c   1.000
_cell.angle_alpha   90.00
_cell.angle_beta   90.00
_cell.angle_gamma   90.00
#
_symmetry.space_group_name_H-M   'P 1'
#
loop_
_entity.id
_entity.type
_entity.pdbx_description
1 polymer ?
#
loop_
_entity_poly.entity_id
_entity_poly.type
_entity_poly.pdbx_seq_one_letter_code
_entity_poly.pdbx_strand_id
1 'polypeptide(L)'
;SSDTISVVFPTDEWEALKDLLDGEGAPLDLMGDLEQRGFLENGALSQSAAKLLQAYQQAAGAVRLYVCDAGVVREARTWVAKDRSVLLDITDGEVTVLRRQEPGQFPLTLLEMLGIGPRPRLPEGALPGFSARIIRDLLRPSDSDRNAKARDDLAETLRGVWPAASEAIKKDDWRLWLIQSFDVAVGEPQARTTVCVLDTSAGMVGITVDGDTAVPVAVTSLEVWRAVAAAIAPWS
;
A
#
# COMPACT_ATOMS: atom_id res chain seq x y z
N SER A 1 -20.04 15.52 -12.04
CA SER A 1 -19.14 14.54 -12.70
C SER A 1 -17.78 14.68 -12.03
N SER A 2 -17.42 13.70 -11.22
CA SER A 2 -16.07 13.62 -10.67
C SER A 2 -15.12 13.23 -11.81
N ASP A 3 -14.26 14.16 -12.22
CA ASP A 3 -13.23 13.92 -13.24
C ASP A 3 -12.11 13.05 -12.64
N THR A 4 -12.37 11.76 -12.52
CA THR A 4 -11.31 10.80 -12.23
C THR A 4 -10.46 10.63 -13.49
N ILE A 5 -9.24 11.15 -13.49
CA ILE A 5 -8.28 10.95 -14.57
C ILE A 5 -7.46 9.70 -14.21
N SER A 6 -7.51 8.70 -15.10
CA SER A 6 -6.70 7.47 -14.94
C SER A 6 -5.83 7.29 -16.18
N VAL A 7 -4.55 7.00 -15.96
CA VAL A 7 -3.57 6.77 -17.03
C VAL A 7 -2.75 5.53 -16.69
N VAL A 8 -2.50 4.72 -17.71
CA VAL A 8 -1.68 3.51 -17.61
C VAL A 8 -0.29 3.77 -18.16
N PHE A 9 0.72 3.43 -17.39
CA PHE A 9 2.13 3.54 -17.77
C PHE A 9 2.83 2.17 -17.73
N PRO A 10 3.83 1.93 -18.59
CA PRO A 10 4.91 1.04 -18.24
C PRO A 10 5.59 1.53 -16.95
N THR A 11 5.95 0.62 -16.04
CA THR A 11 6.49 1.00 -14.74
C THR A 11 7.80 1.76 -14.85
N ASP A 12 8.65 1.41 -15.81
CA ASP A 12 9.92 2.09 -16.10
C ASP A 12 9.73 3.54 -16.59
N GLU A 13 8.72 3.81 -17.43
CA GLU A 13 8.36 5.17 -17.83
C GLU A 13 7.88 6.00 -16.63
N TRP A 14 7.12 5.39 -15.73
CA TRP A 14 6.67 6.08 -14.52
C TRP A 14 7.84 6.39 -13.57
N GLU A 15 8.77 5.45 -13.36
CA GLU A 15 9.96 5.71 -12.56
C GLU A 15 10.81 6.82 -13.20
N ALA A 16 11.04 6.79 -14.53
CA ALA A 16 11.77 7.84 -15.22
C ALA A 16 11.09 9.22 -15.09
N LEU A 17 9.76 9.27 -15.12
CA LEU A 17 9.03 10.50 -14.93
C LEU A 17 9.18 11.05 -13.50
N LYS A 18 9.20 10.18 -12.49
CA LYS A 18 9.48 10.58 -11.09
C LYS A 18 10.91 11.12 -10.95
N ASP A 19 11.90 10.43 -11.49
CA ASP A 19 13.29 10.88 -11.46
C ASP A 19 13.44 12.27 -12.10
N LEU A 20 12.76 12.50 -13.24
CA LEU A 20 12.73 13.81 -13.87
C LEU A 20 12.10 14.89 -12.99
N LEU A 21 10.99 14.56 -12.28
CA LEU A 21 10.31 15.49 -11.39
C LEU A 21 11.12 15.80 -10.13
N ASP A 22 11.90 14.83 -9.67
CA ASP A 22 12.79 14.96 -8.50
C ASP A 22 14.14 15.62 -8.86
N GLY A 23 14.36 15.90 -10.16
CA GLY A 23 15.56 16.59 -10.67
C GLY A 23 16.76 15.68 -10.86
N GLU A 24 16.57 14.36 -10.88
CA GLU A 24 17.64 13.37 -11.04
C GLU A 24 17.99 13.11 -12.53
N GLY A 25 17.11 13.53 -13.44
CA GLY A 25 17.23 13.26 -14.87
C GLY A 25 16.67 11.89 -15.25
N ALA A 26 16.32 11.71 -16.53
CA ALA A 26 15.77 10.47 -17.04
C ALA A 26 16.50 10.01 -18.31
N PRO A 27 16.51 8.70 -18.63
CA PRO A 27 17.06 8.18 -19.88
C PRO A 27 16.43 8.84 -21.11
N LEU A 28 17.23 9.15 -22.13
CA LEU A 28 16.78 9.91 -23.31
C LEU A 28 15.71 9.17 -24.14
N ASP A 29 15.77 7.86 -24.21
CA ASP A 29 14.78 7.00 -24.86
C ASP A 29 13.43 7.10 -24.16
N LEU A 30 13.40 7.00 -22.84
CA LEU A 30 12.17 7.13 -22.04
C LEU A 30 11.60 8.55 -22.09
N MET A 31 12.45 9.59 -22.18
CA MET A 31 11.99 10.95 -22.40
C MET A 31 11.27 11.09 -23.75
N GLY A 32 11.80 10.45 -24.82
CA GLY A 32 11.16 10.42 -26.13
C GLY A 32 9.77 9.75 -26.09
N ASP A 33 9.65 8.65 -25.38
CA ASP A 33 8.37 7.95 -25.21
C ASP A 33 7.34 8.80 -24.44
N LEU A 34 7.78 9.50 -23.39
CA LEU A 34 6.93 10.43 -22.63
C LEU A 34 6.48 11.65 -23.47
N GLU A 35 7.35 12.17 -24.35
CA GLU A 35 6.97 13.23 -25.31
C GLU A 35 5.97 12.72 -26.34
N GLN A 36 6.18 11.53 -26.89
CA GLN A 36 5.28 10.92 -27.86
C GLN A 36 3.88 10.68 -27.29
N ARG A 37 3.81 10.37 -25.99
CA ARG A 37 2.54 10.19 -25.25
C ARG A 37 1.93 11.50 -24.76
N GLY A 38 2.56 12.64 -25.00
CA GLY A 38 2.08 13.96 -24.61
C GLY A 38 2.22 14.30 -23.13
N PHE A 39 3.08 13.60 -22.40
CA PHE A 39 3.43 13.95 -21.01
C PHE A 39 4.46 15.05 -20.92
N LEU A 40 5.37 15.11 -21.89
CA LEU A 40 6.36 16.16 -22.01
C LEU A 40 6.09 16.98 -23.29
N GLU A 41 6.42 18.27 -23.22
CA GLU A 41 6.45 19.23 -24.33
C GLU A 41 7.75 20.03 -24.19
N ASN A 42 8.67 19.87 -25.16
CA ASN A 42 9.98 20.53 -25.14
C ASN A 42 10.79 20.28 -23.85
N GLY A 43 10.74 19.06 -23.33
CA GLY A 43 11.46 18.65 -22.13
C GLY A 43 10.82 19.09 -20.79
N ALA A 44 9.65 19.71 -20.83
CA ALA A 44 8.88 20.09 -19.65
C ALA A 44 7.54 19.34 -19.59
N LEU A 45 6.93 19.25 -18.41
CA LEU A 45 5.61 18.66 -18.28
C LEU A 45 4.58 19.42 -19.14
N SER A 46 3.77 18.69 -19.89
CA SER A 46 2.59 19.25 -20.54
C SER A 46 1.56 19.73 -19.50
N GLN A 47 0.66 20.62 -19.89
CA GLN A 47 -0.35 21.14 -18.97
C GLN A 47 -1.25 20.04 -18.38
N SER A 48 -1.59 19.02 -19.17
CA SER A 48 -2.39 17.87 -18.73
C SER A 48 -1.62 16.99 -17.74
N ALA A 49 -0.34 16.73 -18.02
CA ALA A 49 0.53 15.98 -17.11
C ALA A 49 0.76 16.74 -15.80
N ALA A 50 1.03 18.04 -15.83
CA ALA A 50 1.17 18.88 -14.65
C ALA A 50 -0.07 18.83 -13.76
N LYS A 51 -1.27 18.88 -14.35
CA LYS A 51 -2.54 18.74 -13.62
C LYS A 51 -2.72 17.36 -12.98
N LEU A 52 -2.33 16.27 -13.67
CA LEU A 52 -2.38 14.91 -13.14
C LEU A 52 -1.41 14.75 -11.96
N LEU A 53 -0.19 15.26 -12.11
CA LEU A 53 0.92 15.04 -11.17
C LEU A 53 1.01 16.10 -10.07
N GLN A 54 0.09 17.04 -10.02
CA GLN A 54 0.07 18.14 -9.03
C GLN A 54 0.20 17.62 -7.60
N ALA A 55 -0.53 16.55 -7.26
CA ALA A 55 -0.51 16.00 -5.91
C ALA A 55 0.86 15.38 -5.56
N TYR A 56 1.58 14.84 -6.53
CA TYR A 56 2.96 14.36 -6.35
C TYR A 56 3.91 15.52 -6.08
N GLN A 57 3.92 16.53 -6.94
CA GLN A 57 4.82 17.67 -6.84
C GLN A 57 4.61 18.53 -5.59
N GLN A 58 3.36 18.58 -5.07
CA GLN A 58 2.95 19.40 -3.93
C GLN A 58 2.56 18.55 -2.73
N ALA A 59 3.06 17.31 -2.65
CA ALA A 59 2.70 16.39 -1.59
C ALA A 59 3.01 16.97 -0.21
N ALA A 60 2.01 16.94 0.67
CA ALA A 60 2.14 17.22 2.09
C ALA A 60 2.24 15.92 2.89
N GLY A 61 1.69 14.85 2.34
CA GLY A 61 1.72 13.52 2.91
C GLY A 61 1.73 12.43 1.85
N ALA A 62 2.13 11.24 2.26
CA ALA A 62 2.12 10.05 1.43
C ALA A 62 1.60 8.85 2.22
N VAL A 63 0.96 7.92 1.51
CA VAL A 63 0.53 6.63 2.05
C VAL A 63 1.10 5.54 1.16
N ARG A 64 1.76 4.55 1.76
CA ARG A 64 2.14 3.30 1.09
C ARG A 64 1.23 2.18 1.55
N LEU A 65 0.77 1.40 0.61
CA LEU A 65 -0.04 0.23 0.83
C LEU A 65 0.64 -0.98 0.19
N TYR A 66 0.85 -2.01 0.99
CA TYR A 66 1.27 -3.34 0.52
C TYR A 66 0.16 -4.32 0.84
N VAL A 67 -0.23 -5.11 -0.16
CA VAL A 67 -1.23 -6.17 -0.01
C VAL A 67 -0.62 -7.47 -0.54
N CYS A 68 -0.52 -8.47 0.32
CA CYS A 68 -0.22 -9.85 -0.07
C CYS A 68 -1.52 -10.66 -0.02
N ASP A 69 -2.04 -11.04 -1.17
CA ASP A 69 -3.26 -11.82 -1.32
C ASP A 69 -2.87 -13.24 -1.71
N ALA A 70 -2.89 -14.16 -0.74
CA ALA A 70 -2.48 -15.56 -0.91
C ALA A 70 -1.12 -15.73 -1.63
N GLY A 71 -0.15 -14.86 -1.31
CA GLY A 71 1.20 -14.91 -1.89
C GLY A 71 1.44 -13.98 -3.08
N VAL A 72 0.40 -13.34 -3.62
CA VAL A 72 0.54 -12.30 -4.65
C VAL A 72 0.65 -10.93 -3.98
N VAL A 73 1.80 -10.28 -4.12
CA VAL A 73 2.06 -8.96 -3.52
C VAL A 73 1.78 -7.85 -4.53
N ARG A 74 1.02 -6.86 -4.09
CA ARG A 74 0.75 -5.61 -4.81
C ARG A 74 1.17 -4.44 -3.97
N GLU A 75 1.67 -3.40 -4.61
CA GLU A 75 2.02 -2.14 -3.96
C GLU A 75 1.17 -1.01 -4.54
N ALA A 76 0.70 -0.12 -3.67
CA ALA A 76 0.13 1.14 -4.07
C ALA A 76 0.77 2.28 -3.26
N ARG A 77 0.99 3.41 -3.93
CA ARG A 77 1.49 4.63 -3.33
C ARG A 77 0.48 5.74 -3.57
N THR A 78 0.33 6.60 -2.61
CA THR A 78 -0.59 7.73 -2.70
C THR A 78 0.11 8.98 -2.19
N TRP A 79 0.01 10.04 -2.95
CA TRP A 79 0.46 11.37 -2.54
C TRP A 79 -0.75 12.27 -2.35
N VAL A 80 -0.73 13.02 -1.26
CA VAL A 80 -1.80 13.94 -0.89
C VAL A 80 -1.23 15.33 -0.76
N ALA A 81 -1.70 16.27 -1.57
CA ALA A 81 -1.28 17.66 -1.53
C ALA A 81 -2.03 18.45 -0.45
N LYS A 82 -1.54 19.67 -0.15
CA LYS A 82 -2.18 20.58 0.83
C LYS A 82 -3.60 20.99 0.43
N ASP A 83 -3.91 21.05 -0.85
CA ASP A 83 -5.23 21.30 -1.39
C ASP A 83 -6.14 20.06 -1.36
N ARG A 84 -5.64 18.97 -0.75
CA ARG A 84 -6.28 17.65 -0.64
C ARG A 84 -6.42 16.89 -1.96
N SER A 85 -5.85 17.36 -3.07
CA SER A 85 -5.78 16.54 -4.28
C SER A 85 -4.95 15.27 -4.02
N VAL A 86 -5.37 14.17 -4.63
CA VAL A 86 -4.79 12.83 -4.39
C VAL A 86 -4.32 12.24 -5.71
N LEU A 87 -3.08 11.77 -5.74
CA LEU A 87 -2.57 10.91 -6.80
C LEU A 87 -2.33 9.51 -6.23
N LEU A 88 -2.97 8.53 -6.81
CA LEU A 88 -2.81 7.12 -6.50
C LEU A 88 -2.01 6.44 -7.62
N ASP A 89 -0.96 5.73 -7.25
CA ASP A 89 -0.12 4.88 -8.07
C ASP A 89 -0.35 3.43 -7.64
N ILE A 90 -0.81 2.59 -8.55
CA ILE A 90 -0.99 1.15 -8.33
C ILE A 90 -0.07 0.43 -9.30
N THR A 91 0.97 -0.20 -8.77
CA THR A 91 1.93 -0.97 -9.55
C THR A 91 1.62 -2.46 -9.45
N ASP A 92 1.46 -3.10 -10.61
CA ASP A 92 1.30 -4.54 -10.77
C ASP A 92 2.29 -5.04 -11.84
N GLY A 93 3.44 -5.53 -11.39
CA GLY A 93 4.53 -5.95 -12.27
C GLY A 93 5.09 -4.81 -13.13
N GLU A 94 4.98 -4.95 -14.45
CA GLU A 94 5.51 -4.00 -15.43
C GLU A 94 4.57 -2.82 -15.75
N VAL A 95 3.40 -2.79 -15.10
CA VAL A 95 2.37 -1.80 -15.38
C VAL A 95 2.02 -1.00 -14.14
N THR A 96 1.99 0.32 -14.30
CA THR A 96 1.56 1.26 -13.27
C THR A 96 0.31 2.01 -13.74
N VAL A 97 -0.71 2.05 -12.90
CA VAL A 97 -1.92 2.84 -13.11
C VAL A 97 -1.86 4.07 -12.22
N LEU A 98 -1.76 5.25 -12.83
CA LEU A 98 -1.91 6.52 -12.12
C LEU A 98 -3.36 6.97 -12.14
N ARG A 99 -3.88 7.31 -10.97
CA ARG A 99 -5.24 7.81 -10.83
C ARG A 99 -5.27 9.08 -9.98
N ARG A 100 -5.71 10.19 -10.57
CA ARG A 100 -6.06 11.37 -9.80
C ARG A 100 -7.45 11.21 -9.22
N GLN A 101 -7.61 11.49 -7.94
CA GLN A 101 -8.86 11.37 -7.21
C GLN A 101 -9.21 12.66 -6.49
N GLU A 102 -10.51 12.86 -6.32
CA GLU A 102 -11.02 13.87 -5.39
C GLU A 102 -10.79 13.44 -3.93
N PRO A 103 -10.55 14.38 -3.02
CA PRO A 103 -10.20 14.08 -1.63
C PRO A 103 -11.18 13.13 -0.92
N GLY A 104 -12.47 13.32 -1.15
CA GLY A 104 -13.51 12.49 -0.52
C GLY A 104 -13.62 11.05 -1.05
N GLN A 105 -12.99 10.74 -2.17
CA GLN A 105 -13.01 9.39 -2.76
C GLN A 105 -11.88 8.48 -2.23
N PHE A 106 -10.80 9.07 -1.74
CA PHE A 106 -9.64 8.31 -1.31
C PHE A 106 -9.92 7.27 -0.20
N PRO A 107 -10.67 7.60 0.87
CA PRO A 107 -11.01 6.61 1.89
C PRO A 107 -11.80 5.42 1.35
N LEU A 108 -12.72 5.66 0.40
CA LEU A 108 -13.51 4.60 -0.23
C LEU A 108 -12.64 3.71 -1.11
N THR A 109 -11.72 4.30 -1.89
CA THR A 109 -10.76 3.55 -2.70
C THR A 109 -9.86 2.67 -1.84
N LEU A 110 -9.38 3.16 -0.70
CA LEU A 110 -8.61 2.33 0.24
C LEU A 110 -9.44 1.17 0.77
N LEU A 111 -10.70 1.40 1.13
CA LEU A 111 -11.61 0.33 1.58
C LEU A 111 -11.76 -0.77 0.52
N GLU A 112 -11.97 -0.38 -0.72
CA GLU A 112 -12.08 -1.31 -1.84
C GLU A 112 -10.79 -2.11 -2.05
N MET A 113 -9.62 -1.43 -2.01
CA MET A 113 -8.32 -2.09 -2.17
C MET A 113 -8.01 -3.07 -1.04
N LEU A 114 -8.36 -2.72 0.19
CA LEU A 114 -8.15 -3.55 1.38
C LEU A 114 -9.17 -4.68 1.47
N GLY A 115 -10.35 -4.51 0.87
CA GLY A 115 -11.44 -5.47 0.97
C GLY A 115 -11.95 -5.65 2.40
N ILE A 116 -11.89 -4.59 3.22
CA ILE A 116 -12.35 -4.64 4.61
C ILE A 116 -13.86 -4.89 4.61
N GLY A 117 -14.25 -6.03 5.17
CA GLY A 117 -15.63 -6.45 5.31
C GLY A 117 -15.90 -7.07 6.68
N PRO A 118 -17.15 -7.42 6.97
CA PRO A 118 -17.49 -8.14 8.20
C PRO A 118 -16.72 -9.46 8.27
N ARG A 119 -16.10 -9.73 9.42
CA ARG A 119 -15.42 -10.99 9.71
C ARG A 119 -15.88 -11.52 11.06
N PRO A 120 -15.88 -12.85 11.27
CA PRO A 120 -16.04 -13.42 12.59
C PRO A 120 -15.04 -12.82 13.59
N ARG A 121 -15.42 -12.74 14.84
CA ARG A 121 -14.49 -12.34 15.89
C ARG A 121 -13.64 -13.53 16.32
N LEU A 122 -12.33 -13.38 16.27
CA LEU A 122 -11.41 -14.37 16.83
C LEU A 122 -11.56 -14.39 18.36
N PRO A 123 -11.37 -15.56 18.99
CA PRO A 123 -11.31 -15.64 20.44
C PRO A 123 -10.25 -14.71 21.02
N GLU A 124 -10.52 -14.14 22.18
CA GLU A 124 -9.49 -13.41 22.92
C GLU A 124 -8.33 -14.33 23.26
N GLY A 125 -7.12 -13.88 23.02
CA GLY A 125 -5.92 -14.64 23.26
C GLY A 125 -4.70 -13.75 23.06
N ALA A 126 -3.64 -14.06 23.78
CA ALA A 126 -2.35 -13.43 23.62
C ALA A 126 -1.35 -14.45 23.05
N LEU A 127 -0.66 -14.06 22.00
CA LEU A 127 0.48 -14.79 21.49
C LEU A 127 1.76 -14.04 21.91
N PRO A 128 2.82 -14.78 22.25
CA PRO A 128 4.14 -14.15 22.32
C PRO A 128 4.48 -13.54 20.97
N GLY A 129 5.29 -12.50 21.00
CA GLY A 129 5.80 -11.91 19.77
C GLY A 129 6.57 -12.95 18.94
N PHE A 130 6.49 -12.81 17.63
CA PHE A 130 7.22 -13.62 16.67
C PHE A 130 8.16 -12.74 15.82
N SER A 131 8.99 -13.36 14.98
CA SER A 131 9.94 -12.60 14.17
C SER A 131 9.23 -11.74 13.12
N ALA A 132 9.45 -10.43 13.18
CA ALA A 132 8.95 -9.48 12.17
C ALA A 132 9.46 -9.77 10.75
N ARG A 133 10.51 -10.60 10.63
CA ARG A 133 10.98 -11.08 9.33
C ARG A 133 9.89 -11.83 8.57
N ILE A 134 9.03 -12.58 9.23
CA ILE A 134 7.89 -13.27 8.60
C ILE A 134 7.02 -12.27 7.83
N ILE A 135 6.65 -11.15 8.45
CA ILE A 135 5.85 -10.11 7.81
C ILE A 135 6.60 -9.48 6.64
N ARG A 136 7.89 -9.17 6.82
CA ARG A 136 8.73 -8.59 5.76
C ARG A 136 8.86 -9.52 4.56
N ASP A 137 9.03 -10.82 4.79
CA ASP A 137 9.18 -11.82 3.73
C ASP A 137 7.84 -12.06 2.99
N LEU A 138 6.69 -12.00 3.67
CA LEU A 138 5.35 -12.06 3.05
C LEU A 138 5.04 -10.86 2.15
N LEU A 139 5.57 -9.69 2.46
CA LEU A 139 5.33 -8.45 1.71
C LEU A 139 6.39 -8.16 0.64
N ARG A 140 7.29 -9.12 0.35
CA ARG A 140 8.27 -8.99 -0.74
C ARG A 140 7.74 -9.55 -2.05
N PRO A 141 7.67 -8.75 -3.12
CA PRO A 141 7.06 -9.18 -4.39
C PRO A 141 7.83 -10.26 -5.17
N SER A 142 9.11 -10.53 -4.87
CA SER A 142 10.01 -11.21 -5.81
C SER A 142 10.59 -12.54 -5.34
N ASP A 143 10.13 -13.12 -4.22
CA ASP A 143 10.74 -14.33 -3.64
C ASP A 143 9.66 -15.34 -3.21
N SER A 144 9.20 -16.17 -4.16
CA SER A 144 8.14 -17.16 -3.93
C SER A 144 8.49 -18.18 -2.84
N ASP A 145 9.75 -18.61 -2.74
CA ASP A 145 10.16 -19.62 -1.76
C ASP A 145 10.19 -19.07 -0.34
N ARG A 146 10.68 -17.85 -0.19
CA ARG A 146 10.64 -17.14 1.09
C ARG A 146 9.22 -16.82 1.52
N ASN A 147 8.38 -16.40 0.56
CA ASN A 147 6.98 -16.11 0.82
C ASN A 147 6.23 -17.36 1.28
N ALA A 148 6.42 -18.52 0.61
CA ALA A 148 5.83 -19.80 1.00
C ALA A 148 6.29 -20.22 2.41
N LYS A 149 7.59 -20.12 2.70
CA LYS A 149 8.11 -20.43 4.04
C LYS A 149 7.54 -19.48 5.10
N ALA A 150 7.50 -18.18 4.83
CA ALA A 150 6.97 -17.19 5.78
C ALA A 150 5.47 -17.40 6.06
N ARG A 151 4.69 -17.81 5.03
CA ARG A 151 3.29 -18.23 5.18
C ARG A 151 3.16 -19.41 6.14
N ASP A 152 3.96 -20.46 5.95
CA ASP A 152 3.90 -21.66 6.79
C ASP A 152 4.34 -21.34 8.23
N ASP A 153 5.38 -20.53 8.42
CA ASP A 153 5.85 -20.05 9.72
C ASP A 153 4.75 -19.21 10.43
N LEU A 154 4.03 -18.35 9.70
CA LEU A 154 2.91 -17.57 10.24
C LEU A 154 1.75 -18.49 10.67
N ALA A 155 1.35 -19.43 9.82
CA ALA A 155 0.30 -20.39 10.12
C ALA A 155 0.62 -21.21 11.39
N GLU A 156 1.87 -21.67 11.51
CA GLU A 156 2.33 -22.40 12.72
C GLU A 156 2.28 -21.54 13.97
N THR A 157 2.73 -20.28 13.87
CA THR A 157 2.70 -19.32 14.98
C THR A 157 1.29 -19.13 15.51
N LEU A 158 0.28 -19.02 14.62
CA LEU A 158 -1.10 -18.74 15.02
C LEU A 158 -1.86 -19.98 15.52
N ARG A 159 -1.39 -21.19 15.21
CA ARG A 159 -2.09 -22.46 15.47
C ARG A 159 -2.49 -22.63 16.94
N GLY A 160 -1.63 -22.25 17.87
CA GLY A 160 -1.84 -22.45 19.29
C GLY A 160 -2.98 -21.64 19.90
N VAL A 161 -3.29 -20.47 19.33
CA VAL A 161 -4.30 -19.55 19.86
C VAL A 161 -5.46 -19.35 18.90
N TRP A 162 -5.19 -19.26 17.58
CA TRP A 162 -6.22 -19.09 16.56
C TRP A 162 -6.10 -20.18 15.47
N PRO A 163 -6.46 -21.43 15.80
CA PRO A 163 -6.30 -22.55 14.86
C PRO A 163 -7.12 -22.34 13.56
N ALA A 164 -8.29 -21.69 13.65
CA ALA A 164 -9.11 -21.39 12.47
C ALA A 164 -8.40 -20.40 11.50
N ALA A 165 -7.72 -19.39 12.03
CA ALA A 165 -6.92 -18.46 11.21
C ALA A 165 -5.70 -19.17 10.59
N SER A 166 -5.03 -20.04 11.35
CA SER A 166 -3.95 -20.90 10.85
C SER A 166 -4.41 -21.78 9.68
N GLU A 167 -5.58 -22.41 9.79
CA GLU A 167 -6.15 -23.25 8.73
C GLU A 167 -6.58 -22.43 7.50
N ALA A 168 -7.07 -21.20 7.69
CA ALA A 168 -7.38 -20.30 6.59
C ALA A 168 -6.12 -19.96 5.79
N ILE A 169 -4.99 -19.67 6.46
CA ILE A 169 -3.71 -19.40 5.80
C ILE A 169 -3.27 -20.59 4.95
N LYS A 170 -3.36 -21.83 5.46
CA LYS A 170 -2.98 -23.05 4.73
C LYS A 170 -3.86 -23.33 3.51
N LYS A 171 -5.08 -22.82 3.50
CA LYS A 171 -6.04 -22.95 2.39
C LYS A 171 -5.99 -21.78 1.41
N ASP A 172 -4.99 -20.90 1.52
CA ASP A 172 -4.86 -19.68 0.73
C ASP A 172 -6.07 -18.71 0.85
N ASP A 173 -6.79 -18.79 1.99
CA ASP A 173 -7.92 -17.93 2.31
C ASP A 173 -7.51 -16.86 3.32
N TRP A 174 -6.57 -16.03 2.88
CA TRP A 174 -5.97 -14.98 3.69
C TRP A 174 -5.43 -13.83 2.85
N ARG A 175 -5.36 -12.68 3.50
CA ARG A 175 -4.72 -11.47 2.97
C ARG A 175 -3.95 -10.79 4.09
N LEU A 176 -2.71 -10.43 3.83
CA LEU A 176 -1.92 -9.58 4.70
C LEU A 176 -1.77 -8.21 4.05
N TRP A 177 -2.03 -7.15 4.79
CA TRP A 177 -1.80 -5.82 4.28
C TRP A 177 -1.15 -4.90 5.32
N LEU A 178 -0.35 -3.98 4.79
CA LEU A 178 0.39 -2.98 5.55
C LEU A 178 0.12 -1.61 4.96
N ILE A 179 -0.36 -0.70 5.79
CA ILE A 179 -0.48 0.73 5.47
C ILE A 179 0.56 1.48 6.27
N GLN A 180 1.30 2.35 5.59
CA GLN A 180 2.22 3.29 6.22
C GLN A 180 1.89 4.69 5.74
N SER A 181 1.69 5.62 6.66
CA SER A 181 1.51 7.04 6.36
C SER A 181 2.76 7.83 6.72
N PHE A 182 3.09 8.82 5.89
CA PHE A 182 4.28 9.65 6.01
C PHE A 182 3.91 11.12 5.89
N ASP A 183 4.53 11.97 6.69
CA ASP A 183 4.58 13.40 6.42
C ASP A 183 5.70 13.66 5.42
N VAL A 184 5.38 14.30 4.29
CA VAL A 184 6.38 14.74 3.32
C VAL A 184 6.91 16.09 3.79
N ALA A 185 7.80 16.06 4.77
CA ALA A 185 8.59 17.22 5.19
C ALA A 185 9.99 17.13 4.60
N VAL A 186 10.71 18.24 4.61
CA VAL A 186 12.11 18.31 4.17
C VAL A 186 12.96 17.37 5.05
N GLY A 187 13.42 16.25 4.47
CA GLY A 187 14.23 15.23 5.15
C GLY A 187 13.79 13.81 4.80
N GLU A 188 14.40 12.82 5.45
CA GLU A 188 13.97 11.44 5.27
C GLU A 188 12.54 11.24 5.80
N PRO A 189 11.62 10.67 4.99
CA PRO A 189 10.25 10.45 5.41
C PRO A 189 10.21 9.43 6.56
N GLN A 190 9.80 9.87 7.73
CA GLN A 190 9.51 8.98 8.86
C GLN A 190 8.06 8.51 8.80
N ALA A 191 7.84 7.22 8.98
CA ALA A 191 6.50 6.69 9.07
C ALA A 191 5.80 7.27 10.31
N ARG A 192 4.69 7.98 10.08
CA ARG A 192 3.85 8.56 11.12
C ARG A 192 2.98 7.50 11.80
N THR A 193 2.40 6.64 10.99
CA THR A 193 1.51 5.57 11.44
C THR A 193 1.72 4.35 10.57
N THR A 194 1.73 3.19 11.21
CA THR A 194 1.79 1.89 10.54
C THR A 194 0.62 1.04 11.03
N VAL A 195 -0.17 0.51 10.09
CA VAL A 195 -1.27 -0.42 10.36
C VAL A 195 -1.00 -1.70 9.56
N CYS A 196 -0.82 -2.82 10.25
CA CYS A 196 -0.61 -4.13 9.63
C CYS A 196 -1.72 -5.07 10.10
N VAL A 197 -2.38 -5.74 9.16
CA VAL A 197 -3.48 -6.65 9.46
C VAL A 197 -3.40 -7.90 8.60
N LEU A 198 -3.54 -9.04 9.24
CA LEU A 198 -3.85 -10.30 8.61
C LEU A 198 -5.38 -10.48 8.63
N ASP A 199 -5.98 -10.48 7.45
CA ASP A 199 -7.40 -10.73 7.22
C ASP A 199 -7.58 -12.17 6.73
N THR A 200 -8.42 -12.93 7.43
CA THR A 200 -8.79 -14.31 7.08
C THR A 200 -10.30 -14.47 7.14
N SER A 201 -10.85 -15.50 6.51
CA SER A 201 -12.28 -15.85 6.66
C SER A 201 -12.68 -16.16 8.12
N ALA A 202 -11.71 -16.58 8.94
CA ALA A 202 -11.94 -16.88 10.35
C ALA A 202 -11.92 -15.64 11.25
N GLY A 203 -11.40 -14.51 10.79
CA GLY A 203 -11.30 -13.26 11.52
C GLY A 203 -10.04 -12.48 11.20
N MET A 204 -9.85 -11.35 11.88
CA MET A 204 -8.75 -10.43 11.66
C MET A 204 -7.76 -10.41 12.83
N VAL A 205 -6.47 -10.32 12.49
CA VAL A 205 -5.37 -10.16 13.44
C VAL A 205 -4.62 -8.88 13.12
N GLY A 206 -4.65 -7.91 14.04
CA GLY A 206 -3.79 -6.75 14.00
C GLY A 206 -2.37 -7.15 14.40
N ILE A 207 -1.36 -6.64 13.71
CA ILE A 207 0.05 -6.97 13.96
C ILE A 207 0.82 -5.68 14.21
N THR A 208 1.34 -5.52 15.41
CA THR A 208 2.25 -4.42 15.74
C THR A 208 3.67 -4.89 15.56
N VAL A 209 4.45 -4.17 14.75
CA VAL A 209 5.87 -4.47 14.52
C VAL A 209 6.72 -3.46 15.30
N ASP A 210 7.57 -3.98 16.18
CA ASP A 210 8.55 -3.21 16.93
C ASP A 210 9.93 -3.85 16.75
N GLY A 211 10.79 -3.19 15.98
CA GLY A 211 12.10 -3.71 15.62
C GLY A 211 12.00 -5.06 14.90
N ASP A 212 12.56 -6.10 15.50
CA ASP A 212 12.54 -7.46 14.97
C ASP A 212 11.41 -8.33 15.50
N THR A 213 10.51 -7.75 16.30
CA THR A 213 9.38 -8.46 16.89
C THR A 213 8.05 -7.99 16.30
N ALA A 214 7.17 -8.94 15.98
CA ALA A 214 5.80 -8.71 15.60
C ALA A 214 4.88 -9.28 16.68
N VAL A 215 3.92 -8.47 17.15
CA VAL A 215 2.98 -8.86 18.21
C VAL A 215 1.57 -8.90 17.62
N PRO A 216 0.94 -10.09 17.55
CA PRO A 216 -0.39 -10.24 17.00
C PRO A 216 -1.47 -10.06 18.08
N VAL A 217 -2.58 -9.42 17.70
CA VAL A 217 -3.76 -9.21 18.56
C VAL A 217 -5.02 -9.45 17.72
N ALA A 218 -6.00 -10.17 18.26
CA ALA A 218 -7.30 -10.30 17.61
C ALA A 218 -8.00 -8.94 17.56
N VAL A 219 -8.49 -8.56 16.37
CA VAL A 219 -9.17 -7.29 16.13
C VAL A 219 -10.47 -7.49 15.37
N THR A 220 -11.38 -6.54 15.51
CA THR A 220 -12.63 -6.49 14.75
C THR A 220 -12.46 -5.65 13.48
N SER A 221 -13.33 -5.86 12.49
CA SER A 221 -13.35 -5.03 11.27
C SER A 221 -13.53 -3.53 11.58
N LEU A 222 -14.29 -3.21 12.65
CA LEU A 222 -14.49 -1.82 13.07
C LEU A 222 -13.21 -1.19 13.65
N GLU A 223 -12.46 -1.93 14.46
CA GLU A 223 -11.17 -1.47 15.01
C GLU A 223 -10.16 -1.25 13.89
N VAL A 224 -10.10 -2.19 12.94
CA VAL A 224 -9.26 -2.07 11.74
C VAL A 224 -9.64 -0.82 10.95
N TRP A 225 -10.93 -0.63 10.67
CA TRP A 225 -11.38 0.56 9.95
C TRP A 225 -11.01 1.86 10.66
N ARG A 226 -11.18 1.92 11.98
CA ARG A 226 -10.79 3.09 12.78
C ARG A 226 -9.28 3.36 12.70
N ALA A 227 -8.46 2.31 12.74
CA ALA A 227 -7.01 2.45 12.60
C ALA A 227 -6.62 2.98 11.21
N VAL A 228 -7.22 2.46 10.13
CA VAL A 228 -7.02 2.97 8.76
C VAL A 228 -7.47 4.41 8.64
N ALA A 229 -8.67 4.74 9.12
CA ALA A 229 -9.18 6.10 9.09
C ALA A 229 -8.26 7.08 9.85
N ALA A 230 -7.75 6.68 11.02
CA ALA A 230 -6.79 7.49 11.78
C ALA A 230 -5.46 7.69 11.03
N ALA A 231 -5.00 6.69 10.27
CA ALA A 231 -3.76 6.79 9.49
C ALA A 231 -3.85 7.81 8.36
N ILE A 232 -5.04 8.01 7.77
CA ILE A 232 -5.28 8.93 6.65
C ILE A 232 -5.95 10.25 7.08
N ALA A 233 -6.46 10.35 8.32
CA ALA A 233 -7.20 11.51 8.82
C ALA A 233 -6.52 12.88 8.63
N PRO A 234 -5.18 13.01 8.69
CA PRO A 234 -4.53 14.30 8.47
C PRO A 234 -4.79 14.91 7.10
N TRP A 235 -5.19 14.08 6.13
CA TRP A 235 -5.35 14.48 4.72
C TRP A 235 -6.75 14.22 4.16
N SER A 236 -7.66 13.65 4.97
CA SER A 236 -9.05 13.37 4.58
C SER A 236 -10.00 14.57 4.82
#